data_770a686e50229ad382f3872a4fab11a4
#
_entry.id   770a686e50229ad382f3872a4fab11a4
#
_cell.length_a   1.000
_cell.length_b   1.000
_cell.length_c   1.000
_cell.angle_alpha   90.00
_cell.angle_beta   90.00
_cell.angle_gamma   90.00
#
_symmetry.space_group_name_H-M   'P 1'
#
loop_
_entity.id
_entity.type
_entity.pdbx_description
1 polymer ?
#
loop_
_entity_poly.entity_id
_entity_poly.type
_entity_poly.pdbx_seq_one_letter_code
_entity_poly.pdbx_strand_id
1 'polypeptide(L)'
;MIKHTVWALASGMLLFFLYVAMYTGAFEPVSVGLDDRGPYSLIFKNHNGPYNEIIKPLETVEAWAKNNKIDCRFTFAEFFDNPTLVEEGRLRSRTGCLLELKNESEIEKIKKVILPEEFKIEEFKKTKSVVAIFSGSPGIGPYKVYPQAEDFIQKNNLKTKGSVIEIYEIFGPKEMTTTFLWPVL
;
A
#
# COMPACT_ATOMS: atom_id res chain seq x y z
N MET A 1 -29.52 -32.15 24.50
CA MET A 1 -28.27 -32.37 23.73
C MET A 1 -28.15 -31.35 22.57
N ILE A 2 -29.06 -31.26 21.60
CA ILE A 2 -28.97 -30.36 20.43
C ILE A 2 -28.72 -28.89 20.82
N LYS A 3 -29.40 -28.35 21.83
CA LYS A 3 -29.19 -26.95 22.29
C LYS A 3 -27.76 -26.67 22.74
N HIS A 4 -27.13 -27.57 23.50
CA HIS A 4 -25.75 -27.37 23.96
C HIS A 4 -24.76 -27.43 22.81
N THR A 5 -25.01 -28.30 21.82
CA THR A 5 -24.16 -28.39 20.61
C THR A 5 -24.24 -27.13 19.80
N VAL A 6 -25.45 -26.54 19.62
CA VAL A 6 -25.65 -25.27 18.91
C VAL A 6 -24.91 -24.12 19.61
N TRP A 7 -25.04 -24.01 20.94
CA TRP A 7 -24.31 -22.98 21.73
C TRP A 7 -22.81 -23.14 21.66
N ALA A 8 -22.28 -24.38 21.70
CA ALA A 8 -20.86 -24.64 21.57
C ALA A 8 -20.32 -24.21 20.20
N LEU A 9 -21.06 -24.55 19.12
CA LEU A 9 -20.69 -24.14 17.76
C LEU A 9 -20.74 -22.60 17.60
N ALA A 10 -21.78 -21.95 18.11
CA ALA A 10 -21.90 -20.50 18.04
C ALA A 10 -20.77 -19.79 18.81
N SER A 11 -20.43 -20.29 19.99
CA SER A 11 -19.31 -19.75 20.79
C SER A 11 -17.97 -19.96 20.09
N GLY A 12 -17.74 -21.14 19.49
CA GLY A 12 -16.52 -21.41 18.73
C GLY A 12 -16.39 -20.50 17.50
N MET A 13 -17.47 -20.28 16.79
CA MET A 13 -17.52 -19.37 15.65
C MET A 13 -17.24 -17.92 16.07
N LEU A 14 -17.84 -17.46 17.17
CA LEU A 14 -17.60 -16.11 17.71
C LEU A 14 -16.12 -15.91 18.07
N LEU A 15 -15.52 -16.88 18.77
CA LEU A 15 -14.11 -16.83 19.15
C LEU A 15 -13.19 -16.83 17.92
N PHE A 16 -13.53 -17.60 16.89
CA PHE A 16 -12.81 -17.61 15.63
C PHE A 16 -12.86 -16.24 14.93
N PHE A 17 -14.03 -15.61 14.81
CA PHE A 17 -14.15 -14.28 14.22
C PHE A 17 -13.43 -13.21 15.03
N LEU A 18 -13.50 -13.25 16.35
CA LEU A 18 -12.73 -12.36 17.22
C LEU A 18 -11.23 -12.52 17.01
N TYR A 19 -10.75 -13.76 16.93
CA TYR A 19 -9.34 -14.04 16.63
C TYR A 19 -8.93 -13.47 15.26
N VAL A 20 -9.72 -13.70 14.22
CA VAL A 20 -9.45 -13.15 12.88
C VAL A 20 -9.44 -11.63 12.91
N ALA A 21 -10.40 -10.99 13.59
CA ALA A 21 -10.48 -9.54 13.70
C ALA A 21 -9.26 -8.95 14.42
N MET A 22 -8.80 -9.60 15.50
CA MET A 22 -7.57 -9.20 16.20
C MET A 22 -6.33 -9.43 15.32
N TYR A 23 -6.28 -10.57 14.64
CA TYR A 23 -5.15 -10.94 13.78
C TYR A 23 -4.98 -10.01 12.59
N THR A 24 -6.07 -9.54 12.00
CA THR A 24 -6.06 -8.64 10.84
C THR A 24 -5.87 -7.16 11.21
N GLY A 25 -5.90 -6.82 12.49
CA GLY A 25 -5.83 -5.43 12.96
C GLY A 25 -7.15 -4.68 12.77
N ALA A 26 -8.30 -5.38 12.76
CA ALA A 26 -9.60 -4.73 12.60
C ALA A 26 -9.89 -3.68 13.69
N PHE A 27 -9.29 -3.82 14.87
CA PHE A 27 -9.43 -2.89 15.99
C PHE A 27 -8.31 -1.83 16.05
N GLU A 28 -7.25 -1.97 15.23
CA GLU A 28 -6.16 -1.00 15.22
C GLU A 28 -6.64 0.37 14.73
N PRO A 29 -6.22 1.47 15.37
CA PRO A 29 -6.60 2.81 14.94
C PRO A 29 -5.94 3.18 13.62
N VAL A 30 -6.57 4.12 12.90
CA VAL A 30 -5.97 4.79 11.74
C VAL A 30 -5.50 6.18 12.17
N SER A 31 -4.26 6.52 11.89
CA SER A 31 -3.75 7.87 12.08
C SER A 31 -3.85 8.64 10.77
N VAL A 32 -4.50 9.81 10.76
CA VAL A 32 -4.64 10.65 9.56
C VAL A 32 -4.14 12.05 9.86
N GLY A 33 -3.33 12.62 8.96
CA GLY A 33 -2.78 13.96 9.10
C GLY A 33 -2.22 14.52 7.81
N LEU A 34 -1.70 15.75 7.86
CA LEU A 34 -0.94 16.39 6.77
C LEU A 34 0.54 16.26 7.06
N ASP A 35 1.32 15.82 6.08
CA ASP A 35 2.77 15.72 6.17
C ASP A 35 3.43 15.90 4.80
N ASP A 36 4.69 16.28 4.79
CA ASP A 36 5.52 16.36 3.59
C ASP A 36 6.18 14.98 3.38
N ARG A 37 5.95 14.37 2.22
CA ARG A 37 6.52 13.06 1.87
C ARG A 37 7.39 13.13 0.62
N GLY A 38 8.44 12.34 0.61
CA GLY A 38 9.47 12.33 -0.44
C GLY A 38 10.66 13.28 -0.15
N PRO A 39 11.60 13.43 -1.10
CA PRO A 39 11.57 12.76 -2.40
C PRO A 39 11.81 11.25 -2.29
N TYR A 40 11.23 10.48 -3.22
CA TYR A 40 11.45 9.04 -3.32
C TYR A 40 11.85 8.68 -4.74
N SER A 41 12.65 7.65 -4.93
CA SER A 41 12.84 7.01 -6.23
C SER A 41 11.99 5.76 -6.31
N LEU A 42 11.16 5.69 -7.33
CA LEU A 42 10.26 4.58 -7.58
C LEU A 42 10.81 3.71 -8.70
N ILE A 43 11.05 2.42 -8.44
CA ILE A 43 11.34 1.42 -9.46
C ILE A 43 10.12 0.55 -9.58
N PHE A 44 9.47 0.52 -10.74
CA PHE A 44 8.16 -0.09 -10.85
C PHE A 44 7.89 -0.75 -12.19
N LYS A 45 6.86 -1.57 -12.18
CA LYS A 45 6.20 -2.14 -13.36
C LYS A 45 4.75 -1.66 -13.41
N ASN A 46 4.30 -1.31 -14.62
CA ASN A 46 2.88 -1.01 -14.84
C ASN A 46 2.08 -2.32 -14.84
N HIS A 47 0.85 -2.24 -14.35
CA HIS A 47 -0.11 -3.32 -14.34
C HIS A 47 -1.46 -2.82 -14.89
N ASN A 48 -2.07 -3.62 -15.77
CA ASN A 48 -3.42 -3.43 -16.26
C ASN A 48 -4.23 -4.67 -15.90
N GLY A 49 -5.36 -4.50 -15.25
CA GLY A 49 -6.22 -5.57 -14.78
C GLY A 49 -6.63 -5.45 -13.32
N PRO A 50 -7.21 -6.50 -12.76
CA PRO A 50 -7.72 -6.51 -11.39
C PRO A 50 -6.66 -6.11 -10.37
N TYR A 51 -7.02 -5.25 -9.43
CA TYR A 51 -6.09 -4.75 -8.39
C TYR A 51 -5.59 -5.84 -7.44
N ASN A 52 -6.33 -6.94 -7.27
CA ASN A 52 -5.87 -8.08 -6.50
C ASN A 52 -4.75 -8.90 -7.17
N GLU A 53 -4.48 -8.70 -8.46
CA GLU A 53 -3.40 -9.35 -9.20
C GLU A 53 -2.08 -8.57 -9.18
N ILE A 54 -2.03 -7.41 -8.50
CA ILE A 54 -0.86 -6.55 -8.42
C ILE A 54 0.35 -7.20 -7.70
N ILE A 55 0.12 -8.26 -6.95
CA ILE A 55 1.16 -8.98 -6.20
C ILE A 55 2.22 -9.56 -7.14
N LYS A 56 1.84 -10.18 -8.25
CA LYS A 56 2.79 -10.79 -9.20
C LYS A 56 3.80 -9.79 -9.79
N PRO A 57 3.36 -8.63 -10.36
CA PRO A 57 4.29 -7.62 -10.82
C PRO A 57 5.14 -7.05 -9.68
N LEU A 58 4.61 -6.91 -8.46
CA LEU A 58 5.36 -6.48 -7.29
C LEU A 58 6.52 -7.45 -6.99
N GLU A 59 6.22 -8.73 -6.82
CA GLU A 59 7.20 -9.78 -6.55
C GLU A 59 8.30 -9.83 -7.63
N THR A 60 7.93 -9.54 -8.90
CA THR A 60 8.91 -9.48 -10.00
C THR A 60 9.91 -8.36 -9.80
N VAL A 61 9.45 -7.16 -9.38
CA VAL A 61 10.32 -6.01 -9.10
C VAL A 61 11.19 -6.28 -7.86
N GLU A 62 10.61 -6.82 -6.78
CA GLU A 62 11.34 -7.17 -5.56
C GLU A 62 12.45 -8.19 -5.81
N ALA A 63 12.15 -9.26 -6.56
CA ALA A 63 13.14 -10.29 -6.91
C ALA A 63 14.29 -9.69 -7.74
N TRP A 64 13.97 -8.83 -8.69
CA TRP A 64 14.99 -8.13 -9.49
C TRP A 64 15.82 -7.19 -8.60
N ALA A 65 15.21 -6.39 -7.73
CA ALA A 65 15.91 -5.49 -6.82
C ALA A 65 16.88 -6.27 -5.91
N LYS A 66 16.42 -7.38 -5.34
CA LYS A 66 17.24 -8.28 -4.51
C LYS A 66 18.46 -8.81 -5.27
N ASN A 67 18.28 -9.27 -6.51
CA ASN A 67 19.38 -9.79 -7.35
C ASN A 67 20.40 -8.70 -7.69
N ASN A 68 19.98 -7.44 -7.76
CA ASN A 68 20.85 -6.29 -8.02
C ASN A 68 21.35 -5.60 -6.73
N LYS A 69 21.10 -6.19 -5.55
CA LYS A 69 21.51 -5.66 -4.24
C LYS A 69 20.96 -4.24 -3.99
N ILE A 70 19.74 -4.00 -4.45
CA ILE A 70 18.96 -2.79 -4.18
C ILE A 70 18.10 -3.08 -2.96
N ASP A 71 18.16 -2.22 -1.95
CA ASP A 71 17.33 -2.35 -0.75
C ASP A 71 15.89 -1.90 -1.06
N CYS A 72 15.01 -2.88 -1.22
CA CYS A 72 13.57 -2.68 -1.43
C CYS A 72 12.81 -2.90 -0.13
N ARG A 73 13.17 -2.17 0.92
CA ARG A 73 12.51 -2.25 2.23
C ARG A 73 11.06 -1.78 2.14
N PHE A 74 10.80 -0.74 1.36
CA PHE A 74 9.48 -0.24 1.10
C PHE A 74 9.02 -0.67 -0.27
N THR A 75 7.86 -1.30 -0.34
CA THR A 75 7.16 -1.53 -1.59
C THR A 75 5.98 -0.57 -1.71
N PHE A 76 5.49 -0.36 -2.92
CA PHE A 76 4.35 0.50 -3.12
C PHE A 76 3.42 -0.01 -4.21
N ALA A 77 2.18 0.44 -4.13
CA ALA A 77 1.19 0.36 -5.19
C ALA A 77 0.56 1.74 -5.40
N GLU A 78 0.31 2.10 -6.64
CA GLU A 78 -0.43 3.30 -7.01
C GLU A 78 -1.57 2.91 -7.93
N PHE A 79 -2.78 3.33 -7.56
CA PHE A 79 -4.03 2.96 -8.21
C PHE A 79 -4.61 4.18 -8.93
N PHE A 80 -4.68 4.13 -10.26
CA PHE A 80 -5.06 5.29 -11.08
C PHE A 80 -6.56 5.41 -11.30
N ASP A 81 -7.29 4.31 -11.23
CA ASP A 81 -8.70 4.26 -11.61
C ASP A 81 -9.58 3.89 -10.40
N ASN A 82 -10.81 4.41 -10.40
CA ASN A 82 -11.81 4.01 -9.44
C ASN A 82 -12.43 2.66 -9.87
N PRO A 83 -12.28 1.57 -9.10
CA PRO A 83 -12.77 0.26 -9.49
C PRO A 83 -14.30 0.14 -9.54
N THR A 84 -15.04 1.12 -9.03
CA THR A 84 -16.51 1.16 -9.17
C THR A 84 -16.96 1.79 -10.48
N LEU A 85 -16.07 2.50 -11.18
CA LEU A 85 -16.39 3.25 -12.41
C LEU A 85 -15.72 2.66 -13.66
N VAL A 86 -14.67 1.88 -13.48
CA VAL A 86 -13.87 1.31 -14.58
C VAL A 86 -13.98 -0.21 -14.55
N GLU A 87 -14.17 -0.81 -15.71
CA GLU A 87 -14.21 -2.27 -15.88
C GLU A 87 -12.91 -2.90 -15.35
N GLU A 88 -13.02 -3.99 -14.62
CA GLU A 88 -11.92 -4.62 -13.88
C GLU A 88 -10.69 -4.92 -14.77
N GLY A 89 -10.91 -5.44 -15.99
CA GLY A 89 -9.82 -5.72 -16.94
C GLY A 89 -9.12 -4.48 -17.50
N ARG A 90 -9.65 -3.28 -17.26
CA ARG A 90 -9.12 -1.99 -17.74
C ARG A 90 -8.54 -1.12 -16.62
N LEU A 91 -8.57 -1.59 -15.39
CA LEU A 91 -7.97 -0.90 -14.25
C LEU A 91 -6.47 -0.77 -14.45
N ARG A 92 -5.94 0.41 -14.14
CA ARG A 92 -4.52 0.73 -14.27
C ARG A 92 -3.92 0.94 -12.89
N SER A 93 -2.75 0.36 -12.72
CA SER A 93 -1.93 0.54 -11.52
C SER A 93 -0.45 0.43 -11.86
N ARG A 94 0.39 0.77 -10.90
CA ARG A 94 1.82 0.48 -10.93
C ARG A 94 2.28 0.05 -9.55
N THR A 95 3.29 -0.80 -9.52
CA THR A 95 3.80 -1.33 -8.25
C THR A 95 5.27 -1.64 -8.34
N GLY A 96 5.96 -1.59 -7.21
CA GLY A 96 7.38 -1.87 -7.14
C GLY A 96 8.05 -1.43 -5.85
N CYS A 97 9.33 -1.08 -5.94
CA CYS A 97 10.14 -0.61 -4.83
C CYS A 97 10.11 0.91 -4.71
N LEU A 98 9.89 1.40 -3.50
CA LEU A 98 10.08 2.79 -3.13
C LEU A 98 11.41 2.92 -2.37
N LEU A 99 12.28 3.78 -2.85
CA LEU A 99 13.62 3.97 -2.32
C LEU A 99 13.77 5.36 -1.73
N GLU A 100 14.16 5.40 -0.46
CA GLU A 100 14.60 6.62 0.21
C GLU A 100 16.10 6.79 -0.02
N LEU A 101 16.48 7.46 -1.10
CA LEU A 101 17.87 7.66 -1.42
C LEU A 101 18.50 8.73 -0.53
N LYS A 102 19.35 8.30 0.38
CA LYS A 102 19.94 9.16 1.43
C LYS A 102 21.25 9.85 0.99
N ASN A 103 21.85 9.36 -0.09
CA ASN A 103 23.15 9.88 -0.54
C ASN A 103 23.37 9.68 -2.05
N GLU A 104 24.32 10.46 -2.61
CA GLU A 104 24.65 10.44 -4.03
C GLU A 104 25.14 9.06 -4.52
N SER A 105 25.82 8.28 -3.66
CA SER A 105 26.31 6.96 -4.04
C SER A 105 25.19 5.95 -4.30
N GLU A 106 24.06 6.05 -3.59
CA GLU A 106 22.88 5.22 -3.83
C GLU A 106 22.19 5.62 -5.13
N ILE A 107 22.09 6.93 -5.38
CA ILE A 107 21.54 7.47 -6.64
C ILE A 107 22.37 6.98 -7.83
N GLU A 108 23.71 7.05 -7.75
CA GLU A 108 24.60 6.58 -8.81
C GLU A 108 24.52 5.07 -9.03
N LYS A 109 24.36 4.27 -7.98
CA LYS A 109 24.17 2.82 -8.11
C LYS A 109 22.93 2.52 -8.95
N ILE A 110 21.82 3.16 -8.64
CA ILE A 110 20.55 2.94 -9.35
C ILE A 110 20.64 3.38 -10.81
N LYS A 111 21.32 4.50 -11.09
CA LYS A 111 21.54 4.98 -12.46
C LYS A 111 22.38 4.04 -13.32
N LYS A 112 23.25 3.23 -12.70
CA LYS A 112 24.14 2.27 -13.39
C LYS A 112 23.52 0.89 -13.58
N VAL A 113 22.38 0.61 -12.94
CA VAL A 113 21.72 -0.69 -13.06
C VAL A 113 20.99 -0.79 -14.40
N ILE A 114 21.16 -1.90 -15.08
CA ILE A 114 20.42 -2.18 -16.32
C ILE A 114 19.00 -2.61 -15.92
N LEU A 115 18.04 -1.77 -16.27
CA LEU A 115 16.63 -2.07 -16.05
C LEU A 115 16.11 -3.02 -17.13
N PRO A 116 15.29 -4.02 -16.77
CA PRO A 116 14.46 -4.73 -17.73
C PRO A 116 13.56 -3.75 -18.51
N GLU A 117 13.25 -4.06 -19.77
CA GLU A 117 12.45 -3.20 -20.65
C GLU A 117 11.09 -2.82 -20.07
N GLU A 118 10.50 -3.72 -19.29
CA GLU A 118 9.19 -3.54 -18.66
C GLU A 118 9.22 -2.71 -17.37
N PHE A 119 10.42 -2.38 -16.83
CA PHE A 119 10.57 -1.60 -15.61
C PHE A 119 10.84 -0.13 -15.92
N LYS A 120 10.40 0.72 -15.00
CA LYS A 120 10.60 2.18 -15.09
C LYS A 120 11.17 2.70 -13.78
N ILE A 121 11.92 3.80 -13.89
CA ILE A 121 12.34 4.60 -12.73
C ILE A 121 11.69 5.97 -12.84
N GLU A 122 11.13 6.45 -11.74
CA GLU A 122 10.54 7.78 -11.64
C GLU A 122 10.84 8.38 -10.28
N GLU A 123 11.00 9.69 -10.22
CA GLU A 123 11.13 10.44 -8.97
C GLU A 123 9.76 10.92 -8.50
N PHE A 124 9.36 10.50 -7.30
CA PHE A 124 8.27 11.13 -6.57
C PHE A 124 8.85 12.32 -5.80
N LYS A 125 8.57 13.52 -6.27
CA LYS A 125 9.07 14.75 -5.66
C LYS A 125 8.49 14.95 -4.26
N LYS A 126 9.24 15.64 -3.39
CA LYS A 126 8.70 16.04 -2.09
C LYS A 126 7.38 16.79 -2.28
N THR A 127 6.33 16.29 -1.67
CA THR A 127 4.97 16.77 -1.88
C THR A 127 4.19 16.73 -0.57
N LYS A 128 3.49 17.82 -0.27
CA LYS A 128 2.54 17.87 0.83
C LYS A 128 1.40 16.90 0.53
N SER A 129 1.10 16.02 1.48
CA SER A 129 0.11 14.96 1.28
C SER A 129 -0.75 14.80 2.52
N VAL A 130 -2.00 14.38 2.33
CA VAL A 130 -2.73 13.72 3.42
C VAL A 130 -2.11 12.35 3.57
N VAL A 131 -1.69 12.05 4.77
CA VAL A 131 -1.02 10.80 5.12
C VAL A 131 -1.90 10.05 6.10
N ALA A 132 -2.25 8.82 5.76
CA ALA A 132 -2.91 7.94 6.70
C ALA A 132 -2.04 6.70 6.94
N ILE A 133 -1.92 6.30 8.20
CA ILE A 133 -1.09 5.15 8.60
C ILE A 133 -1.99 4.12 9.28
N PHE A 134 -1.87 2.89 8.85
CA PHE A 134 -2.57 1.75 9.41
C PHE A 134 -1.62 0.57 9.59
N SER A 135 -1.58 0.03 10.83
CA SER A 135 -0.84 -1.19 11.16
C SER A 135 -1.79 -2.37 11.22
N GLY A 136 -1.70 -3.26 10.23
CA GLY A 136 -2.58 -4.41 10.11
C GLY A 136 -2.54 -5.02 8.71
N SER A 137 -3.49 -5.90 8.43
CA SER A 137 -3.59 -6.57 7.13
C SER A 137 -3.91 -5.56 6.01
N PRO A 138 -3.15 -5.57 4.90
CA PRO A 138 -3.43 -4.69 3.76
C PRO A 138 -4.81 -4.93 3.16
N GLY A 139 -5.36 -6.14 3.31
CA GLY A 139 -6.69 -6.46 2.78
C GLY A 139 -7.84 -5.70 3.46
N ILE A 140 -7.68 -5.26 4.71
CA ILE A 140 -8.68 -4.44 5.41
C ILE A 140 -8.29 -2.95 5.50
N GLY A 141 -7.02 -2.63 5.23
CA GLY A 141 -6.51 -1.26 5.27
C GLY A 141 -7.40 -0.27 4.50
N PRO A 142 -7.65 -0.48 3.21
CA PRO A 142 -8.48 0.42 2.42
C PRO A 142 -9.86 0.68 3.02
N TYR A 143 -10.56 -0.36 3.50
CA TYR A 143 -11.89 -0.21 4.10
C TYR A 143 -11.90 0.64 5.36
N LYS A 144 -10.82 0.67 6.12
CA LYS A 144 -10.68 1.47 7.33
C LYS A 144 -10.16 2.87 7.05
N VAL A 145 -9.21 2.99 6.13
CA VAL A 145 -8.42 4.19 5.89
C VAL A 145 -9.12 5.17 4.97
N TYR A 146 -9.66 4.71 3.83
CA TYR A 146 -10.27 5.61 2.85
C TYR A 146 -11.38 6.49 3.43
N PRO A 147 -12.36 5.95 4.18
CA PRO A 147 -13.43 6.80 4.75
C PRO A 147 -12.92 7.87 5.70
N GLN A 148 -11.87 7.55 6.51
CA GLN A 148 -11.30 8.49 7.46
C GLN A 148 -10.44 9.56 6.77
N ALA A 149 -9.70 9.18 5.72
CA ALA A 149 -8.94 10.13 4.92
C ALA A 149 -9.85 11.07 4.14
N GLU A 150 -10.93 10.55 3.54
CA GLU A 150 -11.94 11.37 2.84
C GLU A 150 -12.61 12.37 3.77
N ASP A 151 -13.02 11.95 4.97
CA ASP A 151 -13.59 12.83 6.00
C ASP A 151 -12.58 13.94 6.40
N PHE A 152 -11.31 13.57 6.59
CA PHE A 152 -10.24 14.53 6.90
C PHE A 152 -10.03 15.54 5.76
N ILE A 153 -9.98 15.08 4.50
CA ILE A 153 -9.84 15.91 3.31
C ILE A 153 -10.99 16.90 3.21
N GLN A 154 -12.24 16.44 3.39
CA GLN A 154 -13.43 17.28 3.32
C GLN A 154 -13.46 18.31 4.45
N LYS A 155 -13.23 17.91 5.70
CA LYS A 155 -13.24 18.80 6.88
C LYS A 155 -12.19 19.92 6.79
N ASN A 156 -11.07 19.65 6.14
CA ASN A 156 -9.99 20.62 5.96
C ASN A 156 -10.03 21.35 4.61
N ASN A 157 -11.08 21.16 3.80
CA ASN A 157 -11.24 21.74 2.47
C ASN A 157 -10.02 21.53 1.56
N LEU A 158 -9.38 20.35 1.64
CA LEU A 158 -8.21 20.03 0.86
C LEU A 158 -8.59 19.57 -0.55
N LYS A 159 -7.75 19.91 -1.52
CA LYS A 159 -7.88 19.41 -2.90
C LYS A 159 -6.74 18.45 -3.16
N THR A 160 -7.07 17.20 -3.39
CA THR A 160 -6.10 16.16 -3.78
C THR A 160 -5.79 16.24 -5.26
N LYS A 161 -4.61 15.80 -5.64
CA LYS A 161 -4.17 15.65 -7.03
C LYS A 161 -3.60 14.26 -7.26
N GLY A 162 -3.90 13.70 -8.42
CA GLY A 162 -3.38 12.38 -8.81
C GLY A 162 -4.08 11.23 -8.07
N SER A 163 -3.39 10.14 -8.04
CA SER A 163 -3.80 8.84 -7.49
C SER A 163 -3.34 8.66 -6.05
N VAL A 164 -3.92 7.70 -5.38
CA VAL A 164 -3.48 7.27 -4.04
C VAL A 164 -2.26 6.37 -4.19
N ILE A 165 -1.24 6.61 -3.38
CA ILE A 165 -0.06 5.76 -3.27
C ILE A 165 -0.12 5.04 -1.94
N GLU A 166 -0.11 3.72 -1.98
CA GLU A 166 -0.02 2.87 -0.80
C GLU A 166 1.42 2.36 -0.66
N ILE A 167 2.06 2.67 0.45
CA ILE A 167 3.43 2.26 0.76
C ILE A 167 3.37 1.19 1.84
N TYR A 168 3.95 0.03 1.55
CA TYR A 168 3.95 -1.12 2.44
C TYR A 168 5.31 -1.30 3.07
N GLU A 169 5.35 -1.36 4.39
CA GLU A 169 6.52 -1.72 5.18
C GLU A 169 6.22 -3.01 5.95
N ILE A 170 6.97 -4.07 5.64
CA ILE A 170 6.81 -5.38 6.23
C ILE A 170 7.92 -5.59 7.26
N PHE A 171 7.58 -5.62 8.54
CA PHE A 171 8.53 -5.88 9.62
C PHE A 171 8.64 -7.37 9.96
N GLY A 172 7.64 -8.18 9.57
CA GLY A 172 7.57 -9.60 9.86
C GLY A 172 6.26 -10.23 9.38
N PRO A 173 6.05 -11.53 9.61
CA PRO A 173 4.86 -12.23 9.08
C PRO A 173 3.52 -11.72 9.58
N LYS A 174 3.53 -10.92 10.65
CA LYS A 174 2.32 -10.38 11.31
C LYS A 174 2.32 -8.86 11.48
N GLU A 175 3.43 -8.21 11.11
CA GLU A 175 3.61 -6.77 11.33
C GLU A 175 3.81 -6.10 9.98
N MET A 176 2.74 -5.57 9.45
CA MET A 176 2.75 -4.75 8.25
C MET A 176 2.15 -3.39 8.58
N THR A 177 2.86 -2.34 8.19
CA THR A 177 2.33 -0.97 8.23
C THR A 177 2.13 -0.49 6.80
N THR A 178 0.93 -0.01 6.51
CA THR A 178 0.62 0.63 5.23
C THR A 178 0.46 2.13 5.45
N THR A 179 1.23 2.90 4.69
CA THR A 179 1.11 4.36 4.62
C THR A 179 0.40 4.72 3.33
N PHE A 180 -0.72 5.40 3.44
CA PHE A 180 -1.52 5.88 2.32
C PHE A 180 -1.24 7.36 2.11
N LEU A 181 -0.94 7.76 0.87
CA LEU A 181 -0.61 9.13 0.51
C LEU A 181 -1.61 9.67 -0.52
N TRP A 182 -2.25 10.79 -0.18
CA TRP A 182 -3.03 11.62 -1.11
C TRP A 182 -2.29 12.94 -1.31
N PRO A 183 -1.54 13.12 -2.40
CA PRO A 183 -0.92 14.40 -2.69
C PRO A 183 -1.95 15.53 -2.74
N VAL A 184 -1.65 16.69 -2.15
CA VAL A 184 -2.54 17.86 -2.17
C VAL A 184 -1.99 18.97 -3.08
N LEU A 185 -2.90 19.85 -3.54
CA LEU A 185 -2.57 21.02 -4.37
C LEU A 185 -2.02 22.15 -3.52
#